data_4c6f5fc3f495005a4a5c4ce27eedb818
#
_entry.id   4c6f5fc3f495005a4a5c4ce27eedb818
#
_cell.length_a   1.000
_cell.length_b   1.000
_cell.length_c   1.000
_cell.angle_alpha   90.00
_cell.angle_beta   90.00
_cell.angle_gamma   90.00
#
_symmetry.space_group_name_H-M   'P 1'
#
loop_
_entity.id
_entity.type
_entity.pdbx_description
1 polymer ?
#
loop_
_entity_poly.entity_id
_entity_poly.type
_entity_poly.pdbx_seq_one_letter_code
_entity_poly.pdbx_strand_id
1 'polypeptide(L)'
;FGLKTFAQCVEMLNLARARLGEILSAFEFFDKESLDLVLAQLKGTRDPLPGKPCAFYVVVETSGSVATHDNEKLQSFLKLVKERRVVVDGVVGRDEKHAFALWTLRERISVALKHAGAVYKYDVSLPTARMYNLVTTLRERLDPMFGASVKVLGYGHLGDGNLHLNVSCAEYNDALANAIEPFVYEYTR
;
A
#
# COMPACT_ATOMS: atom_id res chain seq x y z
N PHE A 1 -1.04 8.24 5.77
CA PHE A 1 0.34 8.74 5.79
C PHE A 1 1.00 8.49 4.45
N GLY A 2 1.90 9.42 4.04
CA GLY A 2 2.74 9.28 2.87
C GLY A 2 4.21 9.13 3.25
N LEU A 3 4.91 8.21 2.59
CA LEU A 3 6.29 7.83 2.89
C LEU A 3 7.13 7.78 1.60
N LYS A 4 8.45 7.95 1.72
CA LYS A 4 9.36 7.92 0.57
C LYS A 4 9.83 6.51 0.21
N THR A 5 9.98 5.63 1.20
CA THR A 5 10.56 4.31 1.01
C THR A 5 9.75 3.23 1.71
N PHE A 6 9.83 1.99 1.21
CA PHE A 6 9.20 0.86 1.88
C PHE A 6 9.81 0.56 3.26
N ALA A 7 11.11 0.82 3.43
CA ALA A 7 11.76 0.69 4.73
C ALA A 7 11.11 1.60 5.80
N GLN A 8 10.68 2.81 5.42
CA GLN A 8 9.92 3.69 6.31
C GLN A 8 8.53 3.12 6.65
N CYS A 9 7.86 2.41 5.72
CA CYS A 9 6.61 1.72 6.04
C CYS A 9 6.82 0.66 7.12
N VAL A 10 7.90 -0.11 7.03
CA VAL A 10 8.27 -1.13 8.04
C VAL A 10 8.64 -0.49 9.37
N GLU A 11 9.41 0.60 9.37
CA GLU A 11 9.72 1.36 10.59
C GLU A 11 8.44 1.89 11.24
N MET A 12 7.54 2.46 10.46
CA MET A 12 6.25 2.96 10.95
C MET A 12 5.39 1.86 11.55
N LEU A 13 5.35 0.66 10.95
CA LEU A 13 4.66 -0.51 11.52
C LEU A 13 5.22 -0.86 12.90
N ASN A 14 6.56 -0.92 13.04
CA ASN A 14 7.20 -1.23 14.32
C ASN A 14 6.85 -0.18 15.40
N LEU A 15 6.83 1.10 15.02
CA LEU A 15 6.41 2.18 15.92
C LEU A 15 4.92 2.07 16.29
N ALA A 16 4.05 1.75 15.32
CA ALA A 16 2.62 1.55 15.55
C ALA A 16 2.38 0.39 16.52
N ARG A 17 3.03 -0.76 16.31
CA ARG A 17 2.95 -1.91 17.22
C ARG A 17 3.42 -1.57 18.64
N ALA A 18 4.48 -0.80 18.76
CA ALA A 18 5.04 -0.40 20.06
C ALA A 18 4.19 0.64 20.81
N ARG A 19 3.44 1.48 20.10
CA ARG A 19 2.72 2.61 20.69
C ARG A 19 1.20 2.47 20.68
N LEU A 20 0.65 1.72 19.72
CA LEU A 20 -0.78 1.54 19.52
C LEU A 20 -1.20 0.07 19.68
N GLY A 21 -0.30 -0.84 20.11
CA GLY A 21 -0.46 -2.29 20.05
C GLY A 21 -1.86 -2.82 20.41
N GLU A 22 -2.41 -2.38 21.55
CA GLU A 22 -3.72 -2.84 22.04
C GLU A 22 -4.93 -2.20 21.32
N ILE A 23 -4.72 -1.11 20.58
CA ILE A 23 -5.78 -0.43 19.82
C ILE A 23 -5.54 -0.44 18.32
N LEU A 24 -4.41 -0.99 17.86
CA LEU A 24 -4.09 -1.08 16.44
C LEU A 24 -4.98 -2.14 15.77
N SER A 25 -5.97 -1.71 14.98
CA SER A 25 -6.92 -2.60 14.31
C SER A 25 -6.54 -2.91 12.86
N ALA A 26 -5.88 -1.98 12.15
CA ALA A 26 -5.37 -2.24 10.82
C ALA A 26 -4.10 -1.44 10.49
N PHE A 27 -3.25 -2.05 9.68
CA PHE A 27 -2.05 -1.41 9.11
C PHE A 27 -1.87 -1.86 7.67
N GLU A 28 -2.33 -1.03 6.74
CA GLU A 28 -2.38 -1.30 5.31
C GLU A 28 -1.38 -0.43 4.57
N PHE A 29 -0.73 -0.99 3.54
CA PHE A 29 0.11 -0.20 2.66
C PHE A 29 -0.30 -0.32 1.20
N PHE A 30 0.05 0.66 0.40
CA PHE A 30 -0.01 0.62 -1.06
C PHE A 30 1.03 1.57 -1.66
N ASP A 31 1.50 1.23 -2.85
CA ASP A 31 2.46 2.05 -3.57
C ASP A 31 1.78 3.20 -4.35
N LYS A 32 2.62 4.10 -4.88
CA LYS A 32 2.16 5.25 -5.67
C LYS A 32 1.41 4.82 -6.94
N GLU A 33 1.87 3.74 -7.60
CA GLU A 33 1.21 3.19 -8.79
C GLU A 33 -0.24 2.77 -8.48
N SER A 34 -0.46 2.17 -7.32
CA SER A 34 -1.80 1.81 -6.84
C SER A 34 -2.68 3.03 -6.60
N LEU A 35 -2.15 4.08 -5.97
CA LEU A 35 -2.90 5.33 -5.78
C LEU A 35 -3.25 5.97 -7.11
N ASP A 36 -2.28 6.10 -8.02
CA ASP A 36 -2.50 6.73 -9.33
C ASP A 36 -3.57 6.00 -10.13
N LEU A 37 -3.56 4.67 -10.05
CA LEU A 37 -4.58 3.85 -10.70
C LEU A 37 -5.97 4.12 -10.13
N VAL A 38 -6.12 4.19 -8.80
CA VAL A 38 -7.40 4.50 -8.15
C VAL A 38 -7.90 5.87 -8.56
N LEU A 39 -7.03 6.89 -8.55
CA LEU A 39 -7.38 8.25 -8.92
C LEU A 39 -7.78 8.36 -10.40
N ALA A 40 -7.15 7.60 -11.28
CA ALA A 40 -7.45 7.59 -12.71
C ALA A 40 -8.78 6.85 -13.04
N GLN A 41 -9.06 5.76 -12.36
CA GLN A 41 -10.16 4.86 -12.71
C GLN A 41 -11.46 5.13 -11.92
N LEU A 42 -11.38 5.73 -10.75
CA LEU A 42 -12.53 5.85 -9.86
C LEU A 42 -12.91 7.32 -9.64
N LYS A 43 -14.07 7.70 -10.17
CA LYS A 43 -14.63 9.05 -9.99
C LYS A 43 -14.87 9.36 -8.51
N GLY A 44 -14.60 10.59 -8.11
CA GLY A 44 -14.85 11.07 -6.75
C GLY A 44 -13.73 10.78 -5.75
N THR A 45 -12.70 10.03 -6.13
CA THR A 45 -11.49 9.84 -5.32
C THR A 45 -10.58 11.07 -5.43
N ARG A 46 -9.83 11.36 -4.37
CA ARG A 46 -8.88 12.49 -4.34
C ARG A 46 -7.58 12.04 -3.67
N ASP A 47 -6.47 12.57 -4.18
CA ASP A 47 -5.17 12.39 -3.51
C ASP A 47 -5.24 13.01 -2.11
N PRO A 48 -4.95 12.24 -1.05
CA PRO A 48 -4.99 12.76 0.32
C PRO A 48 -3.81 13.68 0.64
N LEU A 49 -2.72 13.64 -0.16
CA LEU A 49 -1.49 14.39 0.07
C LEU A 49 -0.99 15.02 -1.25
N PRO A 50 -1.78 15.90 -1.89
CA PRO A 50 -1.46 16.42 -3.21
C PRO A 50 -0.13 17.18 -3.21
N GLY A 51 0.70 16.90 -4.23
CA GLY A 51 2.00 17.57 -4.41
C GLY A 51 3.09 17.10 -3.44
N LYS A 52 2.86 16.09 -2.61
CA LYS A 52 3.88 15.53 -1.73
C LYS A 52 4.66 14.42 -2.45
N PRO A 53 5.99 14.34 -2.27
CA PRO A 53 6.84 13.35 -2.92
C PRO A 53 6.77 11.99 -2.18
N CYS A 54 5.61 11.34 -2.23
CA CYS A 54 5.37 10.06 -1.59
C CYS A 54 5.44 8.93 -2.61
N ALA A 55 6.21 7.89 -2.33
CA ALA A 55 6.25 6.65 -3.12
C ALA A 55 5.36 5.55 -2.53
N PHE A 56 5.05 5.65 -1.23
CA PHE A 56 4.20 4.71 -0.49
C PHE A 56 3.18 5.45 0.36
N TYR A 57 2.08 4.78 0.60
CA TYR A 57 1.00 5.24 1.47
C TYR A 57 0.66 4.16 2.49
N VAL A 58 0.35 4.60 3.70
CA VAL A 58 -0.07 3.70 4.78
C VAL A 58 -1.37 4.21 5.38
N VAL A 59 -2.35 3.32 5.50
CA VAL A 59 -3.57 3.52 6.28
C VAL A 59 -3.40 2.81 7.62
N VAL A 60 -3.59 3.55 8.71
CA VAL A 60 -3.58 3.01 10.07
C VAL A 60 -4.96 3.23 10.67
N GLU A 61 -5.56 2.17 11.17
CA GLU A 61 -6.80 2.25 11.92
C GLU A 61 -6.57 1.84 13.37
N THR A 62 -7.25 2.54 14.26
CA THR A 62 -7.25 2.24 15.69
C THR A 62 -8.69 2.02 16.16
N SER A 63 -8.89 1.00 16.99
CA SER A 63 -10.18 0.68 17.59
C SER A 63 -9.94 0.18 19.03
N GLY A 64 -10.33 0.99 19.99
CA GLY A 64 -10.24 0.66 21.41
C GLY A 64 -11.57 0.85 22.10
N SER A 65 -11.59 0.66 23.42
CA SER A 65 -12.80 0.72 24.24
C SER A 65 -13.05 2.06 24.93
N VAL A 66 -12.04 2.95 24.96
CA VAL A 66 -12.10 4.25 25.66
C VAL A 66 -11.57 5.36 24.75
N ALA A 67 -12.47 6.11 24.13
CA ALA A 67 -12.13 7.11 23.11
C ALA A 67 -11.09 8.15 23.55
N THR A 68 -11.12 8.61 24.82
CA THR A 68 -10.13 9.58 25.34
C THR A 68 -8.72 8.97 25.37
N HIS A 69 -8.58 7.78 25.90
CA HIS A 69 -7.33 7.02 25.97
C HIS A 69 -6.78 6.69 24.57
N ASP A 70 -7.65 6.23 23.68
CA ASP A 70 -7.29 5.89 22.31
C ASP A 70 -6.79 7.13 21.55
N ASN A 71 -7.44 8.29 21.74
CA ASN A 71 -7.02 9.55 21.17
C ASN A 71 -5.66 10.04 21.73
N GLU A 72 -5.42 9.93 23.04
CA GLU A 72 -4.13 10.29 23.63
C GLU A 72 -2.98 9.46 23.05
N LYS A 73 -3.18 8.15 22.89
CA LYS A 73 -2.21 7.25 22.25
C LYS A 73 -1.97 7.62 20.80
N LEU A 74 -3.04 7.88 20.03
CA LEU A 74 -2.94 8.30 18.66
C LEU A 74 -2.16 9.61 18.53
N GLN A 75 -2.46 10.62 19.34
CA GLN A 75 -1.72 11.90 19.32
C GLN A 75 -0.23 11.72 19.66
N SER A 76 0.08 10.89 20.65
CA SER A 76 1.46 10.54 20.99
C SER A 76 2.18 9.86 19.83
N PHE A 77 1.52 8.93 19.13
CA PHE A 77 2.06 8.27 17.96
C PHE A 77 2.29 9.24 16.78
N LEU A 78 1.32 10.12 16.50
CA LEU A 78 1.44 11.14 15.45
C LEU A 78 2.63 12.08 15.69
N LYS A 79 2.81 12.51 16.93
CA LYS A 79 3.97 13.32 17.34
C LYS A 79 5.28 12.56 17.08
N LEU A 80 5.36 11.31 17.52
CA LEU A 80 6.56 10.48 17.39
C LEU A 80 6.98 10.26 15.93
N VAL A 81 6.05 9.89 15.05
CA VAL A 81 6.37 9.64 13.62
C VAL A 81 6.81 10.91 12.89
N LYS A 82 6.27 12.07 13.29
CA LYS A 82 6.68 13.37 12.78
C LYS A 82 8.07 13.76 13.27
N GLU A 83 8.35 13.65 14.57
CA GLU A 83 9.65 13.96 15.16
C GLU A 83 10.78 13.10 14.58
N ARG A 84 10.50 11.82 14.35
CA ARG A 84 11.45 10.88 13.73
C ARG A 84 11.56 11.04 12.20
N ARG A 85 10.75 11.89 11.59
CA ARG A 85 10.71 12.10 10.13
C ARG A 85 10.50 10.80 9.34
N VAL A 86 9.74 9.86 9.91
CA VAL A 86 9.39 8.60 9.25
C VAL A 86 8.45 8.83 8.09
N VAL A 87 7.57 9.83 8.21
CA VAL A 87 6.56 10.19 7.21
C VAL A 87 6.91 11.50 6.50
N VAL A 88 6.51 11.63 5.25
CA VAL A 88 6.55 12.89 4.51
C VAL A 88 5.45 13.82 5.02
N ASP A 89 4.23 13.28 5.13
CA ASP A 89 3.04 13.98 5.61
C ASP A 89 1.96 12.96 6.00
N GLY A 90 0.86 13.42 6.56
CA GLY A 90 -0.26 12.57 6.91
C GLY A 90 -1.55 13.35 7.15
N VAL A 91 -2.67 12.65 7.02
CA VAL A 91 -4.01 13.16 7.33
C VAL A 91 -4.69 12.23 8.34
N VAL A 92 -5.50 12.81 9.20
CA VAL A 92 -6.33 12.06 10.16
C VAL A 92 -7.78 12.14 9.71
N GLY A 93 -8.51 11.05 9.77
CA GLY A 93 -9.95 11.02 9.55
C GLY A 93 -10.64 11.96 10.54
N ARG A 94 -11.32 13.01 10.05
CA ARG A 94 -12.00 14.00 10.88
C ARG A 94 -13.37 13.56 11.31
N ASP A 95 -13.98 12.71 10.52
CA ASP A 95 -15.30 12.13 10.67
C ASP A 95 -15.35 10.79 9.92
N GLU A 96 -16.42 10.03 10.09
CA GLU A 96 -16.63 8.72 9.45
C GLU A 96 -16.56 8.80 7.92
N LYS A 97 -17.13 9.84 7.33
CA LYS A 97 -17.12 10.05 5.87
C LYS A 97 -15.69 10.26 5.35
N HIS A 98 -14.89 11.04 6.06
CA HIS A 98 -13.50 11.27 5.70
C HIS A 98 -12.66 10.00 5.91
N ALA A 99 -12.85 9.30 7.02
CA ALA A 99 -12.18 8.01 7.28
C ALA A 99 -12.53 6.98 6.20
N PHE A 100 -13.81 6.85 5.83
CA PHE A 100 -14.26 6.00 4.74
C PHE A 100 -13.62 6.38 3.39
N ALA A 101 -13.49 7.67 3.10
CA ALA A 101 -12.82 8.13 1.87
C ALA A 101 -11.33 7.74 1.82
N LEU A 102 -10.62 7.79 2.95
CA LEU A 102 -9.23 7.33 3.05
C LEU A 102 -9.12 5.80 2.86
N TRP A 103 -10.01 5.03 3.49
CA TRP A 103 -10.07 3.58 3.31
C TRP A 103 -10.40 3.19 1.86
N THR A 104 -11.29 3.93 1.20
CA THR A 104 -11.67 3.71 -0.21
C THR A 104 -10.44 3.70 -1.12
N LEU A 105 -9.42 4.51 -0.87
CA LEU A 105 -8.19 4.54 -1.67
C LEU A 105 -7.46 3.19 -1.63
N ARG A 106 -7.46 2.49 -0.49
CA ARG A 106 -6.82 1.18 -0.32
C ARG A 106 -7.72 0.04 -0.79
N GLU A 107 -8.96 0.01 -0.36
CA GLU A 107 -9.87 -1.11 -0.63
C GLU A 107 -10.26 -1.24 -2.10
N ARG A 108 -10.38 -0.12 -2.80
CA ARG A 108 -10.83 -0.12 -4.18
C ARG A 108 -9.72 -0.24 -5.23
N ILE A 109 -8.47 -0.54 -4.83
CA ILE A 109 -7.39 -0.83 -5.77
C ILE A 109 -7.78 -2.01 -6.68
N SER A 110 -8.35 -3.07 -6.12
CA SER A 110 -8.80 -4.23 -6.89
C SER A 110 -9.91 -3.92 -7.91
N VAL A 111 -10.76 -2.94 -7.60
CA VAL A 111 -11.80 -2.46 -8.53
C VAL A 111 -11.18 -1.61 -9.63
N ALA A 112 -10.26 -0.71 -9.27
CA ALA A 112 -9.55 0.12 -10.24
C ALA A 112 -8.74 -0.72 -11.24
N LEU A 113 -8.10 -1.78 -10.76
CA LEU A 113 -7.41 -2.76 -11.61
C LEU A 113 -8.33 -3.39 -12.65
N LYS A 114 -9.54 -3.82 -12.26
CA LYS A 114 -10.53 -4.39 -13.19
C LYS A 114 -10.99 -3.41 -14.26
N HIS A 115 -11.02 -2.12 -13.93
CA HIS A 115 -11.38 -1.07 -14.91
C HIS A 115 -10.22 -0.73 -15.85
N ALA A 116 -8.98 -1.01 -15.46
CA ALA A 116 -7.80 -0.70 -16.26
C ALA A 116 -7.50 -1.73 -17.36
N GLY A 117 -8.05 -2.95 -17.27
CA GLY A 117 -7.83 -4.01 -18.26
C GLY A 117 -7.66 -5.39 -17.63
N ALA A 118 -6.81 -6.20 -18.26
CA ALA A 118 -6.43 -7.53 -17.77
C ALA A 118 -5.48 -7.43 -16.58
N VAL A 119 -5.60 -8.35 -15.61
CA VAL A 119 -4.80 -8.35 -14.39
C VAL A 119 -4.36 -9.76 -14.01
N TYR A 120 -3.06 -9.94 -13.86
CA TYR A 120 -2.46 -11.11 -13.20
C TYR A 120 -2.33 -10.80 -11.71
N LYS A 121 -2.92 -11.64 -10.87
CA LYS A 121 -3.03 -11.42 -9.41
C LYS A 121 -2.35 -12.51 -8.64
N TYR A 122 -1.51 -12.10 -7.70
CA TYR A 122 -0.80 -13.01 -6.81
C TYR A 122 -0.99 -12.51 -5.38
N ASP A 123 -1.30 -13.43 -4.51
CA ASP A 123 -1.47 -13.21 -3.07
C ASP A 123 -0.41 -14.03 -2.36
N VAL A 124 0.61 -13.37 -1.84
CA VAL A 124 1.82 -14.03 -1.34
C VAL A 124 2.20 -13.50 0.04
N SER A 125 2.78 -14.37 0.87
CA SER A 125 3.30 -14.00 2.17
C SER A 125 4.82 -14.03 2.15
N LEU A 126 5.44 -12.92 2.58
CA LEU A 126 6.88 -12.73 2.59
C LEU A 126 7.32 -12.07 3.90
N PRO A 127 8.58 -12.26 4.32
CA PRO A 127 9.13 -11.49 5.43
C PRO A 127 8.94 -9.99 5.19
N THR A 128 8.27 -9.32 6.13
CA THR A 128 7.80 -7.92 6.00
C THR A 128 8.89 -6.98 5.48
N ALA A 129 10.12 -7.12 5.99
CA ALA A 129 11.23 -6.23 5.58
C ALA A 129 11.63 -6.37 4.10
N ARG A 130 11.28 -7.48 3.44
CA ARG A 130 11.70 -7.79 2.06
C ARG A 130 10.52 -7.98 1.09
N MET A 131 9.27 -7.88 1.58
CA MET A 131 8.12 -8.23 0.75
C MET A 131 7.99 -7.35 -0.50
N TYR A 132 8.34 -6.06 -0.43
CA TYR A 132 8.26 -5.17 -1.58
C TYR A 132 9.40 -5.38 -2.60
N ASN A 133 10.46 -6.10 -2.24
CA ASN A 133 11.54 -6.46 -3.18
C ASN A 133 10.99 -7.29 -4.35
N LEU A 134 9.98 -8.14 -4.11
CA LEU A 134 9.32 -8.89 -5.19
C LEU A 134 8.71 -7.95 -6.24
N VAL A 135 8.04 -6.88 -5.80
CA VAL A 135 7.46 -5.87 -6.72
C VAL A 135 8.56 -5.19 -7.53
N THR A 136 9.62 -4.74 -6.86
CA THR A 136 10.74 -4.05 -7.49
C THR A 136 11.44 -4.95 -8.50
N THR A 137 11.79 -6.18 -8.11
CA THR A 137 12.48 -7.13 -8.99
C THR A 137 11.60 -7.53 -10.18
N LEU A 138 10.29 -7.69 -9.96
CA LEU A 138 9.37 -7.97 -11.08
C LEU A 138 9.26 -6.79 -12.05
N ARG A 139 9.27 -5.54 -11.58
CA ARG A 139 9.34 -4.35 -12.45
C ARG A 139 10.62 -4.38 -13.29
N GLU A 140 11.77 -4.52 -12.66
CA GLU A 140 13.07 -4.61 -13.33
C GLU A 140 13.11 -5.72 -14.40
N ARG A 141 12.43 -6.83 -14.15
CA ARG A 141 12.33 -7.95 -15.08
C ARG A 141 11.41 -7.65 -16.28
N LEU A 142 10.26 -7.01 -16.05
CA LEU A 142 9.24 -6.80 -17.08
C LEU A 142 9.47 -5.54 -17.92
N ASP A 143 10.05 -4.48 -17.34
CA ASP A 143 10.26 -3.20 -18.02
C ASP A 143 11.03 -3.32 -19.35
N PRO A 144 12.12 -4.10 -19.48
CA PRO A 144 12.84 -4.24 -20.76
C PRO A 144 12.03 -4.92 -21.86
N MET A 145 11.02 -5.74 -21.49
CA MET A 145 10.24 -6.53 -22.43
C MET A 145 8.92 -5.87 -22.81
N PHE A 146 8.29 -5.16 -21.87
CA PHE A 146 6.93 -4.65 -22.03
C PHE A 146 6.81 -3.14 -21.83
N GLY A 147 7.79 -2.51 -21.18
CA GLY A 147 7.82 -1.07 -20.93
C GLY A 147 6.54 -0.55 -20.26
N ALA A 148 6.08 0.61 -20.67
CA ALA A 148 4.90 1.27 -20.10
C ALA A 148 3.55 0.58 -20.39
N SER A 149 3.51 -0.48 -21.21
CA SER A 149 2.29 -1.24 -21.50
C SER A 149 1.87 -2.16 -20.33
N VAL A 150 2.78 -2.39 -19.39
CA VAL A 150 2.57 -3.24 -18.21
C VAL A 150 2.85 -2.43 -16.95
N LYS A 151 1.97 -2.54 -15.96
CA LYS A 151 2.15 -1.92 -14.64
C LYS A 151 2.20 -2.98 -13.57
N VAL A 152 3.20 -2.92 -12.70
CA VAL A 152 3.34 -3.79 -11.53
C VAL A 152 3.01 -2.98 -10.29
N LEU A 153 1.99 -3.42 -9.54
CA LEU A 153 1.48 -2.75 -8.34
C LEU A 153 1.64 -3.65 -7.12
N GLY A 154 1.98 -3.04 -5.99
CA GLY A 154 2.11 -3.72 -4.70
C GLY A 154 1.32 -3.00 -3.62
N TYR A 155 0.40 -3.72 -2.98
CA TYR A 155 -0.33 -3.27 -1.81
C TYR A 155 -0.64 -4.47 -0.90
N GLY A 156 -1.05 -4.23 0.33
CA GLY A 156 -1.38 -5.37 1.19
C GLY A 156 -1.39 -5.06 2.67
N HIS A 157 -1.47 -6.13 3.44
CA HIS A 157 -1.53 -6.13 4.89
C HIS A 157 -0.11 -6.19 5.45
N LEU A 158 0.50 -5.02 5.72
CA LEU A 158 1.89 -4.99 6.18
C LEU A 158 2.05 -5.68 7.55
N GLY A 159 0.97 -5.70 8.34
CA GLY A 159 0.96 -6.29 9.67
C GLY A 159 1.25 -7.80 9.70
N ASP A 160 0.82 -8.56 8.70
CA ASP A 160 0.97 -10.01 8.63
C ASP A 160 1.90 -10.50 7.50
N GLY A 161 2.49 -9.56 6.75
CA GLY A 161 3.40 -9.88 5.64
C GLY A 161 2.71 -10.32 4.36
N ASN A 162 1.40 -10.10 4.22
CA ASN A 162 0.63 -10.44 3.02
C ASN A 162 0.73 -9.34 1.96
N LEU A 163 1.23 -9.70 0.79
CA LEU A 163 1.37 -8.83 -0.38
C LEU A 163 0.39 -9.24 -1.47
N HIS A 164 -0.45 -8.31 -1.89
CA HIS A 164 -1.22 -8.39 -3.11
C HIS A 164 -0.38 -7.82 -4.26
N LEU A 165 0.32 -8.70 -4.97
CA LEU A 165 1.08 -8.36 -6.16
C LEU A 165 0.15 -8.43 -7.37
N ASN A 166 0.09 -7.35 -8.15
CA ASN A 166 -0.74 -7.30 -9.36
C ASN A 166 0.07 -6.79 -10.55
N VAL A 167 -0.13 -7.44 -11.69
CA VAL A 167 0.41 -6.98 -12.97
C VAL A 167 -0.75 -6.66 -13.90
N SER A 168 -0.87 -5.39 -14.28
CA SER A 168 -1.96 -4.88 -15.14
C SER A 168 -1.47 -4.57 -16.54
N CYS A 169 -2.26 -4.97 -17.54
CA CYS A 169 -2.02 -4.70 -18.96
C CYS A 169 -3.36 -4.51 -19.68
N ALA A 170 -3.35 -4.13 -20.95
CA ALA A 170 -4.57 -3.93 -21.74
C ALA A 170 -5.35 -5.26 -21.91
N GLU A 171 -4.64 -6.30 -22.34
CA GLU A 171 -5.20 -7.63 -22.62
C GLU A 171 -4.27 -8.73 -22.13
N TYR A 172 -4.83 -9.90 -21.79
CA TYR A 172 -4.04 -11.08 -21.43
C TYR A 172 -3.18 -11.55 -22.61
N ASN A 173 -1.92 -11.91 -22.30
CA ASN A 173 -1.06 -12.53 -23.28
C ASN A 173 -0.10 -13.55 -22.65
N ASP A 174 0.22 -14.61 -23.39
CA ASP A 174 1.02 -15.72 -22.90
C ASP A 174 2.48 -15.34 -22.63
N ALA A 175 3.03 -14.39 -23.41
CA ALA A 175 4.41 -13.94 -23.20
C ALA A 175 4.55 -13.26 -21.83
N LEU A 176 3.57 -12.44 -21.44
CA LEU A 176 3.56 -11.79 -20.12
C LEU A 176 3.32 -12.82 -19.01
N ALA A 177 2.37 -13.74 -19.17
CA ALA A 177 2.12 -14.81 -18.20
C ALA A 177 3.39 -15.63 -17.95
N ASN A 178 4.06 -16.08 -19.02
CA ASN A 178 5.29 -16.87 -18.95
C ASN A 178 6.48 -16.08 -18.35
N ALA A 179 6.49 -14.76 -18.44
CA ALA A 179 7.51 -13.94 -17.81
C ALA A 179 7.28 -13.75 -16.30
N ILE A 180 6.02 -13.80 -15.86
CA ILE A 180 5.63 -13.55 -14.45
C ILE A 180 5.64 -14.85 -13.63
N GLU A 181 4.89 -15.88 -14.08
CA GLU A 181 4.51 -16.99 -13.18
C GLU A 181 5.68 -17.83 -12.68
N PRO A 182 6.62 -18.31 -13.48
CA PRO A 182 7.74 -19.07 -12.93
C PRO A 182 8.54 -18.25 -11.92
N PHE A 183 8.78 -16.99 -12.23
CA PHE A 183 9.55 -16.10 -11.39
C PHE A 183 8.88 -15.83 -10.03
N VAL A 184 7.58 -15.51 -9.99
CA VAL A 184 6.86 -15.24 -8.74
C VAL A 184 6.87 -16.47 -7.83
N TYR A 185 6.63 -17.66 -8.37
CA TYR A 185 6.63 -18.89 -7.59
C TYR A 185 8.02 -19.30 -7.10
N GLU A 186 9.05 -19.08 -7.90
CA GLU A 186 10.44 -19.33 -7.50
C GLU A 186 10.91 -18.35 -6.43
N TYR A 187 10.52 -17.09 -6.53
CA TYR A 187 10.88 -16.04 -5.58
C TYR A 187 10.27 -16.26 -4.19
N THR A 188 9.10 -16.87 -4.12
CA THR A 188 8.34 -17.07 -2.86
C THR A 188 8.64 -18.39 -2.15
N ARG A 189 9.47 -19.24 -2.73
CA ARG A 189 9.98 -20.49 -2.11
C ARG A 189 11.11 -20.20 -1.13
#